data_14a7fb8326d44925b6ae730407c5ffca
#
_entry.id   14a7fb8326d44925b6ae730407c5ffca
#
_cell.length_a   1.000
_cell.length_b   1.000
_cell.length_c   1.000
_cell.angle_alpha   90.00
_cell.angle_beta   90.00
_cell.angle_gamma   90.00
#
_symmetry.space_group_name_H-M   'P 1'
#
loop_
_entity.id
_entity.type
_entity.pdbx_description
1 polymer ?
#
loop_
_entity_poly.entity_id
_entity_poly.type
_entity_poly.pdbx_seq_one_letter_code
_entity_poly.pdbx_strand_id
1 'polypeptide(L)'
;AEFAEQAKAEGKVVIYSATSVMEKVAELFKAKYGIDVEVTQLGDSEMIEKVSSEAQAGVSGGADAILCQDGARVISELITPGYTQNYLSSRITDVVPEEDQNPLVFQFCNKVFIFNNEKVDDTAYTNIWQFTDPQYKGLLQMKDANSEGVNMNFFTMLTRDDYAQQLADAYKEYYGKDIELTTPNAGYEWIKAIYANGLVLGTSDTKISEAVGAKGQDASPVGLFTLNKYGKKDEKGLALAIADQMSPIQGFYYPMYAQLTSYAEHPAAAKLFIEYLYTEEGWSPYAKRVGDYNANRSLPAGPGDQSIDEWDKVLIKEDAEWVYENRMDVEDFIQTIAQ
;
A
#
# COMPACT_ATOMS: atom_id res chain seq x y z
N ALA A 1 22.99 -10.38 -20.54
CA ALA A 1 22.90 -11.18 -21.78
C ALA A 1 22.74 -12.67 -21.50
N GLU A 2 23.47 -13.21 -20.54
CA GLU A 2 23.45 -14.63 -20.20
C GLU A 2 22.07 -15.11 -19.66
N PHE A 3 21.44 -14.33 -18.82
CA PHE A 3 20.09 -14.61 -18.31
C PHE A 3 19.00 -14.59 -19.39
N ALA A 4 19.12 -13.74 -20.39
CA ALA A 4 18.09 -13.64 -21.42
C ALA A 4 17.97 -14.91 -22.25
N GLU A 5 19.08 -15.58 -22.55
CA GLU A 5 19.07 -16.83 -23.29
C GLU A 5 18.53 -18.00 -22.45
N GLN A 6 18.89 -18.07 -21.16
CA GLN A 6 18.31 -19.07 -20.24
C GLN A 6 16.81 -18.85 -20.06
N ALA A 7 16.39 -17.61 -19.85
CA ALA A 7 14.99 -17.24 -19.71
C ALA A 7 14.17 -17.61 -20.96
N LYS A 8 14.70 -17.38 -22.15
CA LYS A 8 14.07 -17.79 -23.40
C LYS A 8 13.97 -19.30 -23.53
N ALA A 9 14.98 -20.03 -23.06
CA ALA A 9 14.95 -21.49 -23.06
C ALA A 9 13.88 -22.05 -22.11
N GLU A 10 13.62 -21.37 -20.99
CA GLU A 10 12.51 -21.70 -20.09
C GLU A 10 11.14 -21.40 -20.72
N GLY A 11 11.05 -20.38 -21.56
CA GLY A 11 9.91 -20.05 -22.42
C GLY A 11 8.64 -19.57 -21.74
N LYS A 12 8.61 -19.57 -20.39
CA LYS A 12 7.44 -19.24 -19.59
C LYS A 12 7.84 -18.68 -18.23
N VAL A 13 6.96 -17.89 -17.61
CA VAL A 13 7.04 -17.47 -16.21
C VAL A 13 5.64 -17.32 -15.61
N VAL A 14 5.46 -17.74 -14.36
CA VAL A 14 4.20 -17.63 -13.61
C VAL A 14 4.36 -16.56 -12.52
N ILE A 15 3.51 -15.54 -12.56
CA ILE A 15 3.55 -14.39 -11.66
C ILE A 15 2.22 -14.28 -10.90
N TYR A 16 2.28 -14.19 -9.57
CA TYR A 16 1.14 -13.76 -8.76
C TYR A 16 1.28 -12.28 -8.45
N SER A 17 0.22 -11.51 -8.65
CA SER A 17 0.22 -10.07 -8.44
C SER A 17 -1.04 -9.60 -7.73
N ALA A 18 -0.87 -8.62 -6.84
CA ALA A 18 -1.98 -7.96 -6.17
C ALA A 18 -2.76 -7.01 -7.09
N THR A 19 -2.24 -6.67 -8.27
CA THR A 19 -2.87 -5.73 -9.21
C THR A 19 -3.06 -6.31 -10.60
N SER A 20 -4.18 -5.91 -11.27
CA SER A 20 -4.48 -6.31 -12.65
C SER A 20 -3.60 -5.61 -13.70
N VAL A 21 -2.93 -4.51 -13.33
CA VAL A 21 -2.03 -3.78 -14.24
C VAL A 21 -0.88 -4.66 -14.73
N MET A 22 -0.51 -5.65 -13.92
CA MET A 22 0.57 -6.58 -14.24
C MET A 22 0.33 -7.39 -15.53
N GLU A 23 -0.92 -7.60 -15.92
CA GLU A 23 -1.25 -8.26 -17.21
C GLU A 23 -0.71 -7.47 -18.40
N LYS A 24 -0.79 -6.11 -18.34
CA LYS A 24 -0.23 -5.24 -19.39
C LYS A 24 1.29 -5.28 -19.42
N VAL A 25 1.93 -5.34 -18.26
CA VAL A 25 3.39 -5.53 -18.17
C VAL A 25 3.80 -6.87 -18.77
N ALA A 26 3.03 -7.92 -18.50
CA ALA A 26 3.24 -9.26 -19.05
C ALA A 26 3.18 -9.28 -20.59
N GLU A 27 2.22 -8.58 -21.18
CA GLU A 27 2.09 -8.45 -22.64
C GLU A 27 3.33 -7.76 -23.27
N LEU A 28 3.81 -6.69 -22.66
CA LEU A 28 5.02 -5.99 -23.10
C LEU A 28 6.28 -6.86 -22.98
N PHE A 29 6.41 -7.58 -21.87
CA PHE A 29 7.51 -8.51 -21.64
C PHE A 29 7.54 -9.62 -22.70
N LYS A 30 6.37 -10.23 -22.96
CA LYS A 30 6.23 -11.24 -24.00
C LYS A 30 6.61 -10.70 -25.38
N ALA A 31 6.14 -9.51 -25.72
CA ALA A 31 6.47 -8.87 -26.99
C ALA A 31 7.98 -8.64 -27.17
N LYS A 32 8.67 -8.30 -26.08
CA LYS A 32 10.11 -8.01 -26.09
C LYS A 32 10.97 -9.27 -26.09
N TYR A 33 10.64 -10.24 -25.26
CA TYR A 33 11.50 -11.39 -25.00
C TYR A 33 11.01 -12.71 -25.60
N GLY A 34 9.75 -12.77 -26.09
CA GLY A 34 9.15 -13.99 -26.60
C GLY A 34 8.85 -15.04 -25.52
N ILE A 35 8.78 -14.62 -24.25
CA ILE A 35 8.52 -15.50 -23.11
C ILE A 35 7.07 -15.33 -22.68
N ASP A 36 6.34 -16.44 -22.54
CA ASP A 36 4.96 -16.41 -22.05
C ASP A 36 4.92 -16.03 -20.57
N VAL A 37 4.04 -15.10 -20.20
CA VAL A 37 3.82 -14.70 -18.81
C VAL A 37 2.39 -15.03 -18.43
N GLU A 38 2.23 -15.90 -17.43
CA GLU A 38 0.95 -16.20 -16.82
C GLU A 38 0.80 -15.39 -15.54
N VAL A 39 -0.14 -14.45 -15.54
CA VAL A 39 -0.43 -13.60 -14.38
C VAL A 39 -1.71 -14.08 -13.70
N THR A 40 -1.63 -14.34 -12.40
CA THR A 40 -2.80 -14.58 -11.55
C THR A 40 -2.93 -13.42 -10.57
N GLN A 41 -4.06 -12.71 -10.63
CA GLN A 41 -4.35 -11.65 -9.66
C GLN A 41 -4.95 -12.26 -8.40
N LEU A 42 -4.30 -11.98 -7.25
CA LEU A 42 -4.71 -12.45 -5.93
C LEU A 42 -4.61 -11.30 -4.93
N GLY A 43 -5.52 -11.25 -3.96
CA GLY A 43 -5.34 -10.39 -2.78
C GLY A 43 -4.14 -10.87 -1.96
N ASP A 44 -3.55 -9.97 -1.15
CA ASP A 44 -2.33 -10.29 -0.40
C ASP A 44 -2.47 -11.51 0.51
N SER A 45 -3.56 -11.61 1.26
CA SER A 45 -3.80 -12.76 2.16
C SER A 45 -3.91 -14.07 1.39
N GLU A 46 -4.69 -14.08 0.32
CA GLU A 46 -4.85 -15.26 -0.54
C GLU A 46 -3.52 -15.66 -1.21
N MET A 47 -2.75 -14.68 -1.66
CA MET A 47 -1.43 -14.91 -2.27
C MET A 47 -0.46 -15.54 -1.27
N ILE A 48 -0.38 -15.00 -0.06
CA ILE A 48 0.50 -15.49 1.00
C ILE A 48 0.14 -16.93 1.38
N GLU A 49 -1.14 -17.22 1.56
CA GLU A 49 -1.62 -18.57 1.86
C GLU A 49 -1.32 -19.55 0.73
N LYS A 50 -1.55 -19.14 -0.52
CA LYS A 50 -1.31 -19.96 -1.69
C LYS A 50 0.18 -20.29 -1.87
N VAL A 51 1.06 -19.29 -1.77
CA VAL A 51 2.51 -19.46 -1.87
C VAL A 51 3.04 -20.36 -0.75
N SER A 52 2.58 -20.16 0.48
CA SER A 52 2.95 -21.00 1.63
C SER A 52 2.55 -22.47 1.38
N SER A 53 1.34 -22.71 0.88
CA SER A 53 0.84 -24.04 0.57
C SER A 53 1.63 -24.69 -0.57
N GLU A 54 1.93 -23.97 -1.63
CA GLU A 54 2.72 -24.44 -2.77
C GLU A 54 4.14 -24.80 -2.34
N ALA A 55 4.78 -23.96 -1.52
CA ALA A 55 6.13 -24.22 -1.01
C ALA A 55 6.20 -25.48 -0.13
N GLN A 56 5.20 -25.67 0.74
CA GLN A 56 5.13 -26.85 1.62
C GLN A 56 4.85 -28.14 0.85
N ALA A 57 4.01 -28.08 -0.17
CA ALA A 57 3.62 -29.24 -0.95
C ALA A 57 4.63 -29.60 -2.06
N GLY A 58 5.51 -28.69 -2.45
CA GLY A 58 6.44 -28.88 -3.57
C GLY A 58 5.72 -29.08 -4.89
N VAL A 59 4.62 -28.34 -5.13
CA VAL A 59 3.79 -28.52 -6.33
C VAL A 59 4.47 -28.00 -7.58
N SER A 60 4.13 -28.63 -8.73
CA SER A 60 4.49 -28.16 -10.06
C SER A 60 3.49 -27.11 -10.56
N GLY A 61 3.96 -26.13 -11.34
CA GLY A 61 3.12 -25.10 -11.96
C GLY A 61 2.69 -23.97 -11.05
N GLY A 62 3.28 -23.84 -9.86
CA GLY A 62 3.08 -22.73 -8.96
C GLY A 62 3.79 -21.45 -9.41
N ALA A 63 3.70 -20.37 -8.61
CA ALA A 63 4.33 -19.12 -8.93
C ALA A 63 5.87 -19.22 -8.97
N ASP A 64 6.46 -18.55 -9.96
CA ASP A 64 7.92 -18.36 -10.03
C ASP A 64 8.35 -17.08 -9.29
N ALA A 65 7.52 -16.04 -9.35
CA ALA A 65 7.71 -14.79 -8.62
C ALA A 65 6.37 -14.21 -8.18
N ILE A 66 6.43 -13.38 -7.16
CA ILE A 66 5.25 -12.70 -6.61
C ILE A 66 5.50 -11.22 -6.42
N LEU A 67 4.41 -10.45 -6.52
CA LEU A 67 4.35 -9.03 -6.23
C LEU A 67 3.28 -8.82 -5.16
N CYS A 68 3.71 -8.69 -3.90
CA CYS A 68 2.86 -8.76 -2.72
C CYS A 68 3.05 -7.56 -1.81
N GLN A 69 1.95 -7.03 -1.32
CA GLN A 69 1.90 -6.00 -0.27
C GLN A 69 1.91 -6.69 1.11
N ASP A 70 1.59 -5.92 2.16
CA ASP A 70 1.59 -6.40 3.55
C ASP A 70 2.95 -6.95 3.99
N GLY A 71 3.92 -6.04 4.06
CA GLY A 71 5.32 -6.39 4.34
C GLY A 71 5.53 -7.17 5.64
N ALA A 72 4.74 -6.92 6.67
CA ALA A 72 4.83 -7.66 7.94
C ALA A 72 4.59 -9.16 7.71
N ARG A 73 3.56 -9.52 6.95
CA ARG A 73 3.25 -10.92 6.62
C ARG A 73 4.21 -11.50 5.57
N VAL A 74 4.63 -10.69 4.59
CA VAL A 74 5.66 -11.12 3.63
C VAL A 74 6.93 -11.55 4.37
N ILE A 75 7.39 -10.77 5.33
CA ILE A 75 8.56 -11.12 6.13
C ILE A 75 8.31 -12.38 6.98
N SER A 76 7.24 -12.38 7.77
CA SER A 76 6.98 -13.45 8.74
C SER A 76 6.55 -14.77 8.13
N GLU A 77 5.75 -14.74 7.07
CA GLU A 77 5.10 -15.94 6.53
C GLU A 77 5.73 -16.45 5.23
N LEU A 78 6.52 -15.62 4.53
CA LEU A 78 7.16 -16.01 3.27
C LEU A 78 8.69 -16.02 3.34
N ILE A 79 9.31 -14.91 3.75
CA ILE A 79 10.79 -14.80 3.76
C ILE A 79 11.38 -15.60 4.91
N THR A 80 10.89 -15.43 6.13
CA THR A 80 11.43 -16.12 7.33
C THR A 80 11.36 -17.63 7.21
N PRO A 81 10.25 -18.26 6.75
CA PRO A 81 10.24 -19.71 6.53
C PRO A 81 11.02 -20.16 5.28
N GLY A 82 11.52 -19.24 4.47
CA GLY A 82 12.28 -19.58 3.25
C GLY A 82 11.43 -19.96 2.05
N TYR A 83 10.15 -19.60 2.02
CA TYR A 83 9.25 -19.87 0.89
C TYR A 83 9.47 -18.93 -0.28
N THR A 84 9.95 -17.74 0.00
CA THR A 84 10.39 -16.76 -1.00
C THR A 84 11.77 -16.24 -0.64
N GLN A 85 12.43 -15.65 -1.62
CA GLN A 85 13.74 -15.06 -1.47
C GLN A 85 13.90 -13.80 -2.29
N ASN A 86 14.75 -12.92 -1.80
CA ASN A 86 15.13 -11.69 -2.48
C ASN A 86 15.98 -11.99 -3.72
N TYR A 87 15.81 -11.18 -4.76
CA TYR A 87 16.67 -11.22 -5.93
C TYR A 87 17.22 -9.83 -6.22
N LEU A 88 18.53 -9.71 -6.28
CA LEU A 88 19.25 -8.48 -6.61
C LEU A 88 20.26 -8.73 -7.73
N SER A 89 20.29 -7.80 -8.68
CA SER A 89 21.34 -7.72 -9.70
C SER A 89 21.79 -6.28 -9.81
N SER A 90 22.89 -6.02 -10.52
CA SER A 90 23.36 -4.64 -10.76
C SER A 90 22.30 -3.76 -11.44
N ARG A 91 21.45 -4.35 -12.29
CA ARG A 91 20.34 -3.63 -12.93
C ARG A 91 19.29 -3.12 -11.96
N ILE A 92 19.19 -3.75 -10.81
CA ILE A 92 18.28 -3.35 -9.73
C ILE A 92 19.02 -2.46 -8.73
N THR A 93 20.18 -2.88 -8.25
CA THR A 93 20.92 -2.15 -7.21
C THR A 93 21.45 -0.79 -7.65
N ASP A 94 21.65 -0.60 -8.96
CA ASP A 94 22.08 0.68 -9.51
C ASP A 94 20.97 1.74 -9.56
N VAL A 95 19.70 1.33 -9.45
CA VAL A 95 18.54 2.21 -9.62
C VAL A 95 17.58 2.25 -8.43
N VAL A 96 17.63 1.26 -7.55
CA VAL A 96 16.80 1.19 -6.35
C VAL A 96 17.64 1.59 -5.13
N PRO A 97 17.20 2.52 -4.27
CA PRO A 97 17.90 2.87 -3.05
C PRO A 97 18.15 1.65 -2.13
N GLU A 98 19.26 1.66 -1.41
CA GLU A 98 19.68 0.54 -0.55
C GLU A 98 18.61 0.15 0.47
N GLU A 99 17.94 1.14 1.06
CA GLU A 99 16.85 0.91 2.03
C GLU A 99 15.65 0.16 1.44
N ASP A 100 15.49 0.16 0.12
CA ASP A 100 14.37 -0.48 -0.58
C ASP A 100 14.78 -1.81 -1.24
N GLN A 101 15.99 -2.31 -0.98
CA GLN A 101 16.50 -3.53 -1.61
C GLN A 101 16.27 -4.81 -0.80
N ASN A 102 16.01 -4.71 0.50
CA ASN A 102 15.88 -5.89 1.36
C ASN A 102 14.79 -5.72 2.45
N PRO A 103 13.59 -6.27 2.24
CA PRO A 103 13.12 -6.95 1.03
C PRO A 103 13.02 -6.01 -0.18
N LEU A 104 13.23 -6.55 -1.37
CA LEU A 104 13.21 -5.73 -2.59
C LEU A 104 11.83 -5.14 -2.85
N VAL A 105 11.76 -3.82 -2.87
CA VAL A 105 10.55 -3.08 -3.22
C VAL A 105 10.46 -2.94 -4.74
N PHE A 106 9.30 -3.26 -5.30
CA PHE A 106 8.95 -2.96 -6.69
C PHE A 106 8.37 -1.56 -6.82
N GLN A 107 7.30 -1.30 -6.10
CA GLN A 107 6.59 -0.03 -6.14
C GLN A 107 6.11 0.37 -4.76
N PHE A 108 5.81 1.66 -4.62
CA PHE A 108 5.04 2.20 -3.51
C PHE A 108 3.64 2.57 -3.98
N CYS A 109 2.65 2.33 -3.13
CA CYS A 109 1.31 2.87 -3.23
C CYS A 109 1.04 3.75 -2.02
N ASN A 110 0.11 4.68 -2.14
CA ASN A 110 -0.27 5.52 -1.01
C ASN A 110 -1.79 5.55 -0.80
N LYS A 111 -2.17 5.75 0.46
CA LYS A 111 -3.54 6.12 0.86
C LYS A 111 -3.47 7.47 1.54
N VAL A 112 -4.30 8.38 1.11
CA VAL A 112 -4.34 9.74 1.63
C VAL A 112 -5.76 10.11 2.04
N PHE A 113 -5.90 11.13 2.91
CA PHE A 113 -7.20 11.66 3.24
C PHE A 113 -7.76 12.46 2.06
N ILE A 114 -8.93 12.05 1.58
CA ILE A 114 -9.62 12.61 0.42
C ILE A 114 -11.06 12.91 0.83
N PHE A 115 -11.55 14.08 0.52
CA PHE A 115 -12.86 14.54 0.97
C PHE A 115 -13.79 14.90 -0.20
N ASN A 116 -15.09 14.91 0.08
CA ASN A 116 -16.08 15.43 -0.86
C ASN A 116 -15.99 16.97 -0.88
N ASN A 117 -15.71 17.53 -2.04
CA ASN A 117 -15.40 18.96 -2.20
C ASN A 117 -16.57 19.81 -2.75
N GLU A 118 -17.80 19.29 -2.75
CA GLU A 118 -18.93 20.08 -3.24
C GLU A 118 -19.27 21.28 -2.35
N LYS A 119 -19.09 21.15 -1.04
CA LYS A 119 -19.52 22.14 -0.05
C LYS A 119 -18.39 22.77 0.77
N VAL A 120 -17.21 22.17 0.73
CA VAL A 120 -16.04 22.60 1.51
C VAL A 120 -14.78 22.54 0.65
N ASP A 121 -13.77 23.29 1.05
CA ASP A 121 -12.43 23.30 0.44
C ASP A 121 -11.39 22.61 1.34
N ASP A 122 -10.13 22.67 0.96
CA ASP A 122 -9.02 22.02 1.66
C ASP A 122 -8.73 22.59 3.05
N THR A 123 -9.32 23.75 3.41
CA THR A 123 -9.21 24.34 4.74
C THR A 123 -10.17 23.69 5.75
N ALA A 124 -11.12 22.90 5.30
CA ALA A 124 -12.12 22.26 6.16
C ALA A 124 -11.54 21.13 7.01
N TYR A 125 -10.54 20.42 6.48
CA TYR A 125 -9.92 19.24 7.14
C TYR A 125 -8.43 19.45 7.27
N THR A 126 -8.00 19.86 8.46
CA THR A 126 -6.61 20.28 8.73
C THR A 126 -5.93 19.51 9.87
N ASN A 127 -6.67 18.66 10.60
CA ASN A 127 -6.13 17.89 11.71
C ASN A 127 -6.86 16.56 11.84
N ILE A 128 -6.13 15.46 11.97
CA ILE A 128 -6.72 14.12 12.07
C ILE A 128 -7.61 13.95 13.32
N TRP A 129 -7.42 14.76 14.36
CA TRP A 129 -8.26 14.73 15.56
C TRP A 129 -9.66 15.28 15.33
N GLN A 130 -9.91 15.98 14.19
CA GLN A 130 -11.27 16.36 13.80
C GLN A 130 -12.18 15.13 13.72
N PHE A 131 -11.65 13.98 13.28
CA PHE A 131 -12.42 12.74 13.16
C PHE A 131 -12.78 12.09 14.50
N THR A 132 -12.25 12.62 15.60
CA THR A 132 -12.59 12.24 16.98
C THR A 132 -13.58 13.19 17.63
N ASP A 133 -13.84 14.33 17.01
CA ASP A 133 -14.76 15.35 17.49
C ASP A 133 -16.20 14.98 17.09
N PRO A 134 -17.17 15.01 18.02
CA PRO A 134 -18.57 14.73 17.72
C PRO A 134 -19.16 15.56 16.56
N GLN A 135 -18.64 16.74 16.30
CA GLN A 135 -19.02 17.57 15.15
C GLN A 135 -18.82 16.86 13.82
N TYR A 136 -17.81 16.01 13.72
CA TYR A 136 -17.44 15.26 12.52
C TYR A 136 -17.78 13.77 12.60
N LYS A 137 -18.67 13.41 13.50
CA LYS A 137 -19.07 12.03 13.72
C LYS A 137 -19.54 11.35 12.43
N GLY A 138 -18.99 10.15 12.16
CA GLY A 138 -19.39 9.32 11.03
C GLY A 138 -18.90 9.79 9.67
N LEU A 139 -18.04 10.81 9.59
CA LEU A 139 -17.54 11.33 8.31
C LEU A 139 -16.34 10.56 7.78
N LEU A 140 -15.50 9.98 8.64
CA LEU A 140 -14.32 9.22 8.20
C LEU A 140 -14.71 7.82 7.75
N GLN A 141 -14.28 7.45 6.55
CA GLN A 141 -14.48 6.14 5.96
C GLN A 141 -13.13 5.52 5.56
N MET A 142 -12.96 4.25 5.82
CA MET A 142 -11.79 3.49 5.36
C MET A 142 -12.12 2.00 5.25
N LYS A 143 -11.31 1.26 4.53
CA LYS A 143 -11.44 -0.19 4.49
C LYS A 143 -11.09 -0.78 5.84
N ASP A 144 -11.84 -1.79 6.27
CA ASP A 144 -11.62 -2.44 7.56
C ASP A 144 -10.20 -2.99 7.67
N ALA A 145 -9.47 -2.54 8.69
CA ALA A 145 -8.10 -2.97 8.95
C ALA A 145 -7.99 -4.49 9.23
N ASN A 146 -9.04 -5.11 9.74
CA ASN A 146 -9.08 -6.57 9.94
C ASN A 146 -9.13 -7.35 8.63
N SER A 147 -9.57 -6.72 7.54
CA SER A 147 -9.64 -7.33 6.21
C SER A 147 -8.54 -6.87 5.25
N GLU A 148 -7.76 -5.88 5.63
CA GLU A 148 -6.64 -5.36 4.81
C GLU A 148 -5.40 -5.06 5.63
N GLY A 149 -4.35 -5.86 5.39
CA GLY A 149 -3.12 -5.78 6.14
C GLY A 149 -2.43 -4.42 6.10
N VAL A 150 -2.45 -3.71 4.97
CA VAL A 150 -1.80 -2.40 4.86
C VAL A 150 -2.47 -1.34 5.74
N ASN A 151 -3.79 -1.41 5.95
CA ASN A 151 -4.48 -0.53 6.90
C ASN A 151 -4.15 -0.88 8.35
N MET A 152 -4.03 -2.16 8.67
CA MET A 152 -3.56 -2.59 9.98
C MET A 152 -2.11 -2.16 10.23
N ASN A 153 -1.27 -2.23 9.21
CA ASN A 153 0.11 -1.75 9.28
C ASN A 153 0.17 -0.24 9.53
N PHE A 154 -0.71 0.53 8.88
CA PHE A 154 -0.85 1.96 9.15
C PHE A 154 -1.22 2.25 10.61
N PHE A 155 -2.24 1.60 11.13
CA PHE A 155 -2.61 1.74 12.53
C PHE A 155 -1.46 1.36 13.47
N THR A 156 -0.74 0.30 13.15
CA THR A 156 0.43 -0.11 13.94
C THR A 156 1.51 0.97 13.93
N MET A 157 1.82 1.54 12.78
CA MET A 157 2.80 2.63 12.67
C MET A 157 2.44 3.85 13.51
N LEU A 158 1.15 4.18 13.63
CA LEU A 158 0.69 5.29 14.49
C LEU A 158 1.05 5.10 15.97
N THR A 159 1.25 3.86 16.40
CA THR A 159 1.60 3.53 17.80
C THR A 159 3.12 3.54 18.06
N ARG A 160 3.95 3.74 17.04
CA ARG A 160 5.38 3.92 17.22
C ARG A 160 5.64 5.26 17.91
N ASP A 161 6.59 5.31 18.85
CA ASP A 161 6.79 6.46 19.73
C ASP A 161 6.94 7.80 19.02
N ASP A 162 7.67 7.83 17.89
CA ASP A 162 7.87 9.04 17.11
C ASP A 162 6.57 9.59 16.49
N TYR A 163 5.77 8.72 15.88
CA TYR A 163 4.47 9.09 15.34
C TYR A 163 3.43 9.37 16.43
N ALA A 164 3.42 8.58 17.49
CA ALA A 164 2.53 8.81 18.62
C ALA A 164 2.77 10.19 19.26
N GLN A 165 4.03 10.64 19.33
CA GLN A 165 4.35 11.99 19.80
C GLN A 165 3.82 13.07 18.86
N GLN A 166 3.94 12.88 17.54
CA GLN A 166 3.36 13.81 16.57
C GLN A 166 1.84 13.90 16.71
N LEU A 167 1.17 12.78 16.98
CA LEU A 167 -0.27 12.75 17.25
C LEU A 167 -0.63 13.49 18.54
N ALA A 168 0.16 13.34 19.60
CA ALA A 168 -0.05 14.06 20.86
C ALA A 168 0.08 15.59 20.66
N ASP A 169 1.07 16.02 19.90
CA ASP A 169 1.27 17.44 19.57
C ASP A 169 0.11 18.00 18.75
N ALA A 170 -0.36 17.24 17.77
CA ALA A 170 -1.53 17.60 16.95
C ALA A 170 -2.84 17.65 17.76
N TYR A 171 -2.97 16.79 18.78
CA TYR A 171 -4.10 16.85 19.71
C TYR A 171 -4.13 18.16 20.46
N LYS A 172 -2.98 18.59 20.99
CA LYS A 172 -2.85 19.87 21.71
C LYS A 172 -3.16 21.05 20.80
N GLU A 173 -2.71 21.00 19.56
CA GLU A 173 -3.02 22.05 18.56
C GLU A 173 -4.53 22.13 18.31
N TYR A 174 -5.20 21.02 18.15
CA TYR A 174 -6.63 20.98 17.83
C TYR A 174 -7.53 21.27 19.04
N TYR A 175 -7.29 20.61 20.18
CA TYR A 175 -8.13 20.72 21.38
C TYR A 175 -7.67 21.80 22.39
N GLY A 176 -6.48 22.38 22.20
CA GLY A 176 -5.95 23.44 23.07
C GLY A 176 -5.47 22.97 24.45
N LYS A 177 -5.30 21.66 24.66
CA LYS A 177 -4.85 21.07 25.92
C LYS A 177 -4.05 19.80 25.65
N ASP A 178 -3.25 19.39 26.62
CA ASP A 178 -2.53 18.12 26.55
C ASP A 178 -3.51 16.93 26.53
N ILE A 179 -3.14 15.88 25.78
CA ILE A 179 -3.93 14.67 25.70
C ILE A 179 -3.92 13.92 27.05
N GLU A 180 -5.10 13.44 27.47
CA GLU A 180 -5.25 12.54 28.59
C GLU A 180 -5.34 11.11 28.06
N LEU A 181 -4.33 10.29 28.36
CA LEU A 181 -4.23 8.94 27.84
C LEU A 181 -5.05 7.94 28.68
N THR A 182 -5.89 7.16 28.00
CA THR A 182 -6.56 5.98 28.54
C THR A 182 -5.98 4.69 27.94
N THR A 183 -5.00 4.83 27.06
CA THR A 183 -4.32 3.81 26.28
C THR A 183 -2.79 4.02 26.40
N PRO A 184 -1.96 3.13 25.87
CA PRO A 184 -0.50 3.27 26.00
C PRO A 184 0.10 4.55 25.42
N ASN A 185 -0.48 5.11 24.35
CA ASN A 185 -0.01 6.37 23.76
C ASN A 185 -1.07 7.02 22.85
N ALA A 186 -0.74 8.18 22.28
CA ALA A 186 -1.64 8.94 21.44
C ALA A 186 -2.03 8.23 20.14
N GLY A 187 -1.21 7.33 19.63
CA GLY A 187 -1.57 6.51 18.47
C GLY A 187 -2.73 5.58 18.77
N TYR A 188 -2.64 4.83 19.84
CA TYR A 188 -3.76 4.00 20.33
C TYR A 188 -4.99 4.84 20.67
N GLU A 189 -4.77 6.00 21.28
CA GLU A 189 -5.87 6.89 21.67
C GLU A 189 -6.65 7.39 20.45
N TRP A 190 -5.96 7.78 19.38
CA TRP A 190 -6.62 8.20 18.14
C TRP A 190 -7.43 7.08 17.52
N ILE A 191 -6.87 5.87 17.43
CA ILE A 191 -7.56 4.68 16.90
C ILE A 191 -8.84 4.44 17.69
N LYS A 192 -8.75 4.40 19.02
CA LYS A 192 -9.91 4.23 19.91
C LYS A 192 -10.98 5.29 19.66
N ALA A 193 -10.55 6.54 19.55
CA ALA A 193 -11.46 7.67 19.42
C ALA A 193 -12.18 7.73 18.07
N ILE A 194 -11.53 7.37 16.97
CA ILE A 194 -12.20 7.32 15.66
C ILE A 194 -13.23 6.20 15.58
N TYR A 195 -12.95 5.03 16.16
CA TYR A 195 -13.96 3.96 16.26
C TYR A 195 -15.17 4.42 17.10
N ALA A 196 -14.93 5.04 18.23
CA ALA A 196 -15.99 5.58 19.09
C ALA A 196 -16.79 6.71 18.41
N ASN A 197 -16.18 7.46 17.49
CA ASN A 197 -16.81 8.55 16.76
C ASN A 197 -17.44 8.13 15.43
N GLY A 198 -17.74 6.85 15.28
CA GLY A 198 -18.50 6.34 14.14
C GLY A 198 -17.70 6.15 12.86
N LEU A 199 -16.45 5.68 12.98
CA LEU A 199 -15.66 5.28 11.81
C LEU A 199 -16.48 4.35 10.91
N VAL A 200 -16.61 4.71 9.64
CA VAL A 200 -17.32 3.91 8.65
C VAL A 200 -16.34 2.95 7.97
N LEU A 201 -16.59 1.64 8.16
CA LEU A 201 -15.76 0.59 7.57
C LEU A 201 -16.35 0.13 6.24
N GLY A 202 -15.56 0.25 5.17
CA GLY A 202 -15.91 -0.20 3.84
C GLY A 202 -15.25 -1.53 3.46
N THR A 203 -15.72 -2.13 2.37
CA THR A 203 -15.23 -3.42 1.87
C THR A 203 -14.19 -3.29 0.77
N SER A 204 -14.10 -2.13 0.11
CA SER A 204 -13.08 -1.85 -0.91
C SER A 204 -12.83 -0.35 -1.04
N ASP A 205 -11.61 0.00 -1.42
CA ASP A 205 -11.25 1.40 -1.70
C ASP A 205 -12.07 1.99 -2.85
N THR A 206 -12.45 1.18 -3.83
CA THR A 206 -13.33 1.60 -4.92
C THR A 206 -14.69 2.06 -4.39
N LYS A 207 -15.34 1.24 -3.56
CA LYS A 207 -16.64 1.58 -2.97
C LYS A 207 -16.56 2.77 -2.02
N ILE A 208 -15.49 2.87 -1.24
CA ILE A 208 -15.26 4.01 -0.35
C ILE A 208 -15.11 5.29 -1.16
N SER A 209 -14.29 5.29 -2.21
CA SER A 209 -14.11 6.46 -3.08
C SER A 209 -15.42 6.92 -3.72
N GLU A 210 -16.25 5.99 -4.14
CA GLU A 210 -17.57 6.27 -4.72
C GLU A 210 -18.54 6.83 -3.66
N ALA A 211 -18.55 6.27 -2.46
CA ALA A 211 -19.39 6.75 -1.37
C ALA A 211 -18.97 8.16 -0.91
N VAL A 212 -17.66 8.41 -0.77
CA VAL A 212 -17.15 9.74 -0.39
C VAL A 212 -17.40 10.76 -1.50
N GLY A 213 -17.13 10.40 -2.75
CA GLY A 213 -17.21 11.32 -3.89
C GLY A 213 -18.60 11.49 -4.52
N ALA A 214 -19.60 10.76 -4.08
CA ALA A 214 -20.95 10.88 -4.61
C ALA A 214 -21.49 12.32 -4.46
N LYS A 215 -22.02 12.87 -5.56
CA LYS A 215 -22.58 14.22 -5.58
C LYS A 215 -23.94 14.28 -4.93
N GLY A 216 -24.30 15.44 -4.40
CA GLY A 216 -25.62 15.70 -3.82
C GLY A 216 -25.76 15.27 -2.37
N GLN A 217 -24.68 15.01 -1.66
CA GLN A 217 -24.70 14.67 -0.23
C GLN A 217 -24.88 15.91 0.65
N ASP A 218 -25.57 15.76 1.78
CA ASP A 218 -25.71 16.84 2.74
C ASP A 218 -24.44 17.08 3.55
N ALA A 219 -23.72 16.03 3.87
CA ALA A 219 -22.42 16.08 4.56
C ALA A 219 -21.25 16.07 3.57
N SER A 220 -20.06 16.40 4.06
CA SER A 220 -18.81 16.33 3.31
C SER A 220 -17.93 15.21 3.89
N PRO A 221 -18.17 13.93 3.51
CA PRO A 221 -17.42 12.81 4.06
C PRO A 221 -15.96 12.84 3.61
N VAL A 222 -15.13 12.18 4.40
CA VAL A 222 -13.69 12.00 4.16
C VAL A 222 -13.37 10.51 4.11
N GLY A 223 -12.53 10.11 3.17
CA GLY A 223 -12.04 8.74 3.11
C GLY A 223 -10.53 8.69 3.22
N LEU A 224 -10.02 7.61 3.78
CA LEU A 224 -8.61 7.23 3.68
C LEU A 224 -8.53 6.06 2.70
N PHE A 225 -8.15 6.33 1.47
CA PHE A 225 -8.09 5.33 0.40
C PHE A 225 -6.99 5.65 -0.61
N THR A 226 -6.73 4.69 -1.49
CA THR A 226 -5.63 4.82 -2.46
C THR A 226 -5.82 6.00 -3.40
N LEU A 227 -4.75 6.77 -3.59
CA LEU A 227 -4.75 7.95 -4.45
C LEU A 227 -5.12 7.63 -5.90
N ASN A 228 -4.86 6.40 -6.36
CA ASN A 228 -5.27 6.01 -7.71
C ASN A 228 -6.80 6.02 -7.91
N LYS A 229 -7.60 5.87 -6.85
CA LYS A 229 -9.05 6.02 -6.93
C LYS A 229 -9.44 7.50 -7.11
N TYR A 230 -8.72 8.41 -6.48
CA TYR A 230 -8.84 9.85 -6.74
C TYR A 230 -8.55 10.16 -8.23
N GLY A 231 -7.55 9.53 -8.81
CA GLY A 231 -7.22 9.67 -10.23
C GLY A 231 -8.35 9.29 -11.18
N LYS A 232 -9.36 8.54 -10.72
CA LYS A 232 -10.54 8.12 -11.48
C LYS A 232 -11.75 9.07 -11.30
N LYS A 233 -11.62 10.15 -10.52
CA LYS A 233 -12.76 11.02 -10.15
C LYS A 233 -13.51 11.58 -11.35
N ASP A 234 -12.80 12.05 -12.36
CA ASP A 234 -13.43 12.67 -13.54
C ASP A 234 -14.17 11.62 -14.39
N GLU A 235 -13.55 10.46 -14.59
CA GLU A 235 -14.16 9.33 -15.30
C GLU A 235 -15.45 8.86 -14.63
N LYS A 236 -15.47 8.84 -13.30
CA LYS A 236 -16.61 8.36 -12.49
C LYS A 236 -17.58 9.48 -12.05
N GLY A 237 -17.30 10.73 -12.39
CA GLY A 237 -18.12 11.87 -11.97
C GLY A 237 -18.16 12.09 -10.47
N LEU A 238 -17.03 11.88 -9.78
CA LEU A 238 -16.93 12.03 -8.32
C LEU A 238 -16.42 13.41 -7.94
N ALA A 239 -16.94 13.93 -6.83
CA ALA A 239 -16.53 15.21 -6.23
C ALA A 239 -15.48 14.92 -5.14
N LEU A 240 -14.21 14.89 -5.51
CA LEU A 240 -13.10 14.55 -4.62
C LEU A 240 -11.99 15.59 -4.67
N ALA A 241 -11.43 15.92 -3.50
CA ALA A 241 -10.21 16.69 -3.35
C ALA A 241 -9.32 16.07 -2.26
N ILE A 242 -8.01 16.24 -2.41
CA ILE A 242 -7.03 15.77 -1.43
C ILE A 242 -7.01 16.74 -0.25
N ALA A 243 -7.05 16.22 0.99
CA ALA A 243 -6.89 16.99 2.21
C ALA A 243 -5.37 17.27 2.43
N ASP A 244 -4.80 18.15 1.61
CA ASP A 244 -3.36 18.43 1.56
C ASP A 244 -2.85 19.33 2.68
N GLN A 245 -3.75 19.83 3.54
CA GLN A 245 -3.41 20.61 4.75
C GLN A 245 -3.57 19.79 6.04
N MET A 246 -3.79 18.51 5.93
CA MET A 246 -3.97 17.62 7.09
C MET A 246 -2.70 17.52 7.92
N SER A 247 -2.83 17.70 9.23
CA SER A 247 -1.74 17.57 10.21
C SER A 247 -2.08 16.46 11.21
N PRO A 248 -1.12 15.72 11.74
CA PRO A 248 0.33 15.79 11.50
C PRO A 248 0.78 15.05 10.23
N ILE A 249 -0.13 14.33 9.59
CA ILE A 249 0.12 13.51 8.39
C ILE A 249 -1.03 13.65 7.41
N GLN A 250 -0.75 13.43 6.13
CA GLN A 250 -1.77 13.40 5.07
C GLN A 250 -2.23 11.99 4.71
N GLY A 251 -1.62 10.96 5.30
CA GLY A 251 -1.89 9.57 5.04
C GLY A 251 -0.64 8.69 5.23
N PHE A 252 -0.55 7.62 4.47
CA PHE A 252 0.58 6.71 4.51
C PHE A 252 0.89 6.14 3.14
N TYR A 253 2.13 5.63 2.98
CA TYR A 253 2.52 4.87 1.81
C TYR A 253 3.16 3.54 2.22
N TYR A 254 3.03 2.57 1.35
CA TYR A 254 3.45 1.21 1.63
C TYR A 254 4.04 0.55 0.39
N PRO A 255 5.02 -0.34 0.58
CA PRO A 255 5.66 -1.03 -0.52
C PRO A 255 4.86 -2.23 -1.00
N MET A 256 5.05 -2.55 -2.28
CA MET A 256 4.79 -3.86 -2.87
C MET A 256 6.14 -4.52 -3.12
N TYR A 257 6.36 -5.70 -2.57
CA TYR A 257 7.62 -6.42 -2.67
C TYR A 257 7.64 -7.37 -3.85
N ALA A 258 8.79 -7.46 -4.50
CA ALA A 258 9.07 -8.43 -5.54
C ALA A 258 9.93 -9.56 -4.96
N GLN A 259 9.43 -10.80 -4.98
CA GLN A 259 10.12 -11.96 -4.43
C GLN A 259 10.13 -13.11 -5.43
N LEU A 260 11.23 -13.86 -5.48
CA LEU A 260 11.27 -15.17 -6.13
C LEU A 260 10.70 -16.23 -5.19
N THR A 261 10.01 -17.20 -5.73
CA THR A 261 9.64 -18.37 -4.93
C THR A 261 10.82 -19.35 -4.84
N SER A 262 10.91 -20.07 -3.73
CA SER A 262 11.95 -21.09 -3.52
C SER A 262 11.75 -22.32 -4.41
N TYR A 263 10.56 -22.50 -4.97
CA TYR A 263 10.14 -23.61 -5.80
C TYR A 263 9.94 -23.22 -7.28
N ALA A 264 10.47 -22.09 -7.72
CA ALA A 264 10.33 -21.60 -9.09
C ALA A 264 10.82 -22.61 -10.11
N GLU A 265 9.98 -22.93 -11.08
CA GLU A 265 10.35 -23.80 -12.22
C GLU A 265 11.03 -23.02 -13.36
N HIS A 266 10.81 -21.69 -13.41
CA HIS A 266 11.36 -20.80 -14.44
C HIS A 266 12.15 -19.65 -13.79
N PRO A 267 13.22 -19.96 -13.02
CA PRO A 267 13.92 -18.95 -12.23
C PRO A 267 14.65 -17.88 -13.07
N ALA A 268 15.16 -18.22 -14.24
CA ALA A 268 15.83 -17.24 -15.09
C ALA A 268 14.81 -16.27 -15.72
N ALA A 269 13.67 -16.78 -16.18
CA ALA A 269 12.59 -15.95 -16.70
C ALA A 269 12.00 -15.05 -15.59
N ALA A 270 11.85 -15.57 -14.36
CA ALA A 270 11.40 -14.77 -13.22
C ALA A 270 12.37 -13.64 -12.86
N LYS A 271 13.67 -13.92 -12.83
CA LYS A 271 14.69 -12.90 -12.59
C LYS A 271 14.68 -11.82 -13.67
N LEU A 272 14.58 -12.21 -14.94
CA LEU A 272 14.50 -11.29 -16.05
C LEU A 272 13.23 -10.43 -15.96
N PHE A 273 12.11 -11.02 -15.57
CA PHE A 273 10.85 -10.30 -15.37
C PHE A 273 10.96 -9.27 -14.24
N ILE A 274 11.56 -9.63 -13.11
CA ILE A 274 11.79 -8.70 -12.00
C ILE A 274 12.67 -7.53 -12.46
N GLU A 275 13.79 -7.77 -13.16
CA GLU A 275 14.63 -6.68 -13.70
C GLU A 275 13.86 -5.76 -14.64
N TYR A 276 12.96 -6.32 -15.45
CA TYR A 276 12.15 -5.56 -16.40
C TYR A 276 11.20 -4.56 -15.73
N LEU A 277 10.70 -4.90 -14.53
CA LEU A 277 9.79 -4.02 -13.76
C LEU A 277 10.39 -2.65 -13.44
N TYR A 278 11.72 -2.54 -13.36
CA TYR A 278 12.42 -1.29 -13.02
C TYR A 278 12.84 -0.48 -14.24
N THR A 279 12.47 -0.91 -15.43
CA THR A 279 12.73 -0.20 -16.68
C THR A 279 11.57 0.73 -17.02
N GLU A 280 11.85 1.78 -17.81
CA GLU A 280 10.83 2.68 -18.32
C GLU A 280 9.73 1.92 -19.09
N GLU A 281 10.13 0.95 -19.91
CA GLU A 281 9.21 0.14 -20.70
C GLU A 281 8.31 -0.74 -19.80
N GLY A 282 8.90 -1.45 -18.83
CA GLY A 282 8.16 -2.28 -17.89
C GLY A 282 7.24 -1.50 -16.97
N TRP A 283 7.60 -0.27 -16.65
CA TRP A 283 6.79 0.64 -15.85
C TRP A 283 5.70 1.37 -16.67
N SER A 284 5.79 1.39 -17.99
CA SER A 284 4.91 2.19 -18.85
C SER A 284 3.40 1.99 -18.58
N PRO A 285 2.88 0.81 -18.22
CA PRO A 285 1.47 0.66 -17.84
C PRO A 285 1.05 1.46 -16.60
N TYR A 286 2.00 1.81 -15.75
CA TYR A 286 1.78 2.61 -14.54
C TYR A 286 2.07 4.11 -14.75
N ALA A 287 2.82 4.48 -15.79
CA ALA A 287 3.42 5.81 -15.94
C ALA A 287 2.41 6.96 -16.03
N LYS A 288 1.16 6.69 -16.38
CA LYS A 288 0.09 7.69 -16.47
C LYS A 288 -0.87 7.67 -15.28
N ARG A 289 -0.60 6.82 -14.28
CA ARG A 289 -1.45 6.69 -13.10
C ARG A 289 -0.92 7.55 -11.97
N VAL A 290 -1.80 8.11 -11.17
CA VAL A 290 -1.46 8.74 -9.89
C VAL A 290 -1.46 7.69 -8.78
N GLY A 291 -0.63 7.88 -7.75
CA GLY A 291 -0.60 7.02 -6.57
C GLY A 291 0.20 5.72 -6.70
N ASP A 292 0.94 5.56 -7.79
CA ASP A 292 1.87 4.46 -8.00
C ASP A 292 3.28 5.00 -8.28
N TYR A 293 4.29 4.52 -7.56
CA TYR A 293 5.67 5.01 -7.64
C TYR A 293 6.63 3.84 -7.74
N ASN A 294 7.49 3.83 -8.75
CA ASN A 294 8.51 2.80 -8.89
C ASN A 294 9.62 3.00 -7.84
N ALA A 295 10.16 1.91 -7.31
CA ALA A 295 11.33 1.98 -6.44
C ALA A 295 12.59 2.49 -7.17
N ASN A 296 12.62 2.38 -8.51
CA ASN A 296 13.58 3.09 -9.36
C ASN A 296 13.23 4.60 -9.36
N ARG A 297 13.96 5.38 -8.57
CA ARG A 297 13.68 6.81 -8.35
C ARG A 297 13.90 7.69 -9.58
N SER A 298 14.54 7.17 -10.63
CA SER A 298 14.67 7.91 -11.90
C SER A 298 13.40 7.90 -12.74
N LEU A 299 12.45 6.99 -12.45
CA LEU A 299 11.16 6.94 -13.12
C LEU A 299 10.19 7.93 -12.47
N PRO A 300 9.59 8.86 -13.24
CA PRO A 300 8.74 9.90 -12.67
C PRO A 300 7.38 9.38 -12.20
N ALA A 301 6.77 10.11 -11.27
CA ALA A 301 5.36 9.95 -10.91
C ALA A 301 4.45 10.27 -12.10
N GLY A 302 3.20 9.81 -12.03
CA GLY A 302 2.20 10.07 -13.07
C GLY A 302 1.85 11.58 -13.19
N PRO A 303 1.28 11.99 -14.32
CA PRO A 303 0.90 13.38 -14.55
C PRO A 303 -0.05 13.91 -13.47
N GLY A 304 0.29 15.07 -12.91
CA GLY A 304 -0.50 15.72 -11.86
C GLY A 304 -0.27 15.18 -10.45
N ASP A 305 0.61 14.20 -10.30
CA ASP A 305 1.05 13.67 -9.00
C ASP A 305 2.44 14.20 -8.65
N GLN A 306 2.74 14.22 -7.36
CA GLN A 306 4.09 14.52 -6.86
C GLN A 306 4.90 13.23 -6.71
N SER A 307 6.22 13.35 -6.61
CA SER A 307 7.11 12.21 -6.42
C SER A 307 6.91 11.56 -5.05
N ILE A 308 7.34 10.31 -4.91
CA ILE A 308 7.32 9.66 -3.60
C ILE A 308 8.24 10.38 -2.61
N ASP A 309 9.31 11.03 -3.05
CA ASP A 309 10.19 11.81 -2.19
C ASP A 309 9.48 13.04 -1.60
N GLU A 310 8.59 13.66 -2.36
CA GLU A 310 7.72 14.74 -1.85
C GLU A 310 6.64 14.18 -0.90
N TRP A 311 6.03 13.06 -1.25
CA TRP A 311 5.06 12.40 -0.38
C TRP A 311 5.67 11.93 0.94
N ASP A 312 6.92 11.50 0.95
CA ASP A 312 7.63 11.07 2.17
C ASP A 312 7.64 12.13 3.28
N LYS A 313 7.57 13.41 2.90
CA LYS A 313 7.54 14.53 3.85
C LYS A 313 6.24 14.62 4.65
N VAL A 314 5.15 14.07 4.14
CA VAL A 314 3.79 14.23 4.70
C VAL A 314 3.05 12.92 4.92
N LEU A 315 3.62 11.79 4.51
CA LEU A 315 3.05 10.46 4.70
C LEU A 315 3.89 9.62 5.66
N ILE A 316 3.23 8.73 6.40
CA ILE A 316 3.92 7.68 7.15
C ILE A 316 4.39 6.62 6.17
N LYS A 317 5.68 6.26 6.23
CA LYS A 317 6.20 5.10 5.52
C LYS A 317 6.06 3.84 6.38
N GLU A 318 5.48 2.78 5.80
CA GLU A 318 5.42 1.48 6.44
C GLU A 318 6.84 0.94 6.69
N ASP A 319 7.14 0.62 7.96
CA ASP A 319 8.33 -0.10 8.37
C ASP A 319 7.92 -1.56 8.65
N ALA A 320 8.11 -2.42 7.67
CA ALA A 320 7.60 -3.78 7.70
C ALA A 320 8.15 -4.62 8.87
N GLU A 321 9.42 -4.43 9.21
CA GLU A 321 10.07 -5.17 10.31
C GLU A 321 9.52 -4.73 11.67
N TRP A 322 9.42 -3.42 11.89
CA TRP A 322 8.83 -2.89 13.11
C TRP A 322 7.35 -3.27 13.26
N VAL A 323 6.60 -3.20 12.18
CA VAL A 323 5.19 -3.62 12.15
C VAL A 323 5.05 -5.11 12.44
N TYR A 324 5.91 -5.95 11.88
CA TYR A 324 5.92 -7.38 12.17
C TYR A 324 6.05 -7.65 13.68
N GLU A 325 6.92 -6.91 14.37
CA GLU A 325 7.16 -7.07 15.81
C GLU A 325 6.03 -6.54 16.68
N ASN A 326 5.23 -5.56 16.21
CA ASN A 326 4.29 -4.81 17.04
C ASN A 326 2.82 -4.94 16.62
N ARG A 327 2.52 -5.52 15.47
CA ARG A 327 1.16 -5.55 14.89
C ARG A 327 0.16 -6.33 15.74
N MET A 328 0.57 -7.43 16.35
CA MET A 328 -0.33 -8.28 17.13
C MET A 328 -1.02 -7.51 18.27
N ASP A 329 -0.25 -6.67 18.98
CA ASP A 329 -0.80 -5.85 20.07
C ASP A 329 -1.90 -4.89 19.57
N VAL A 330 -1.71 -4.32 18.36
CA VAL A 330 -2.69 -3.42 17.76
C VAL A 330 -3.92 -4.18 17.26
N GLU A 331 -3.75 -5.35 16.69
CA GLU A 331 -4.86 -6.23 16.28
C GLU A 331 -5.73 -6.60 17.48
N ASP A 332 -5.12 -7.03 18.56
CA ASP A 332 -5.81 -7.37 19.81
C ASP A 332 -6.54 -6.16 20.40
N PHE A 333 -5.90 -4.99 20.39
CA PHE A 333 -6.52 -3.75 20.84
C PHE A 333 -7.76 -3.38 20.02
N ILE A 334 -7.69 -3.45 18.70
CA ILE A 334 -8.81 -3.14 17.81
C ILE A 334 -9.98 -4.12 18.04
N GLN A 335 -9.72 -5.40 18.24
CA GLN A 335 -10.75 -6.37 18.58
C GLN A 335 -11.48 -6.00 19.88
N THR A 336 -10.78 -5.42 20.84
CA THR A 336 -11.37 -4.99 22.11
C THR A 336 -12.28 -3.79 21.95
N ILE A 337 -11.92 -2.81 21.10
CA ILE A 337 -12.69 -1.56 20.94
C ILE A 337 -13.80 -1.64 19.89
N ALA A 338 -13.75 -2.58 18.97
CA ALA A 338 -14.70 -2.75 17.88
C ALA A 338 -15.97 -3.55 18.29
N GLN A 339 -16.09 -3.93 19.56
CA GLN A 339 -17.23 -4.69 20.10
C GLN A 339 -18.42 -3.81 20.45
#